data_ca222f9cccb05ad30625f0f65121e058
#
_entry.id   ca222f9cccb05ad30625f0f65121e058
#
_cell.length_a   1.000
_cell.length_b   1.000
_cell.length_c   1.000
_cell.angle_alpha   90.00
_cell.angle_beta   90.00
_cell.angle_gamma   90.00
#
_symmetry.space_group_name_H-M   'P 1'
#
loop_
_entity.id
_entity.type
_entity.pdbx_description
1 polymer ?
#
loop_
_entity_poly.entity_id
_entity_poly.type
_entity_poly.pdbx_seq_one_letter_code
_entity_poly.pdbx_strand_id
1 'polypeptide(L)'
;MINLPEMGCELEEIFLAKGVTGIVNGVKETVSRMNPTFVKTAGMPSTFTIKDVDEKKAALKAQLQEMYGLPVSPTTPLCVFVGRMDLQKGYDYILAALSAILEKLDLQLIIIGTGRADLVASTKALAKKHPKKMYLAGWCGAERYAMVAGADYNLMPSRWEPCGLAQMESMRFGTLPVVAQTGGLVDTVQDMVTGIHLAGAVS
;
A
#
# COMPACT_ATOMS: atom_id res chain seq x y z
N MET A 1 12.29 -3.20 -17.49
CA MET A 1 13.32 -3.43 -16.44
C MET A 1 14.67 -3.89 -17.00
N ILE A 2 14.73 -4.57 -18.13
CA ILE A 2 15.99 -5.11 -18.71
C ILE A 2 16.95 -4.01 -19.18
N ASN A 3 16.46 -2.81 -19.43
CA ASN A 3 17.27 -1.69 -19.95
C ASN A 3 18.02 -0.87 -18.88
N LEU A 4 17.92 -1.27 -17.61
CA LEU A 4 18.65 -0.62 -16.52
C LEU A 4 19.78 -1.57 -16.07
N PRO A 5 21.06 -1.26 -16.33
CA PRO A 5 22.20 -2.12 -15.99
C PRO A 5 22.18 -2.61 -14.55
N GLU A 6 21.83 -1.72 -13.63
CA GLU A 6 21.74 -2.01 -12.20
C GLU A 6 20.65 -3.06 -11.82
N MET A 7 19.71 -3.35 -12.71
CA MET A 7 18.60 -4.29 -12.46
C MET A 7 18.77 -5.64 -13.12
N GLY A 8 19.60 -5.74 -14.15
CA GLY A 8 19.90 -6.99 -14.84
C GLY A 8 20.95 -7.83 -14.12
N CYS A 9 21.58 -7.30 -13.07
CA CYS A 9 22.63 -8.01 -12.32
C CYS A 9 23.78 -8.50 -13.23
N GLU A 10 24.19 -7.68 -14.20
CA GLU A 10 25.26 -8.00 -15.19
C GLU A 10 24.86 -9.12 -16.19
N LEU A 11 23.57 -9.44 -16.29
CA LEU A 11 23.04 -10.46 -17.20
C LEU A 11 22.28 -9.87 -18.39
N GLU A 12 22.30 -8.55 -18.58
CA GLU A 12 21.52 -7.82 -19.58
C GLU A 12 21.76 -8.36 -20.99
N GLU A 13 23.01 -8.58 -21.37
CA GLU A 13 23.35 -9.10 -22.70
C GLU A 13 22.78 -10.49 -22.94
N ILE A 14 22.78 -11.35 -21.92
CA ILE A 14 22.20 -12.68 -21.98
C ILE A 14 20.68 -12.61 -22.14
N PHE A 15 20.03 -11.74 -21.36
CA PHE A 15 18.58 -11.55 -21.45
C PHE A 15 18.15 -10.96 -22.78
N LEU A 16 18.92 -10.01 -23.33
CA LEU A 16 18.67 -9.46 -24.67
C LEU A 16 18.85 -10.50 -25.76
N ALA A 17 19.89 -11.33 -25.69
CA ALA A 17 20.18 -12.36 -26.68
C ALA A 17 19.21 -13.56 -26.65
N LYS A 18 18.73 -13.95 -25.47
CA LYS A 18 17.84 -15.11 -25.26
C LYS A 18 16.37 -14.77 -25.22
N GLY A 19 16.03 -13.52 -25.03
CA GLY A 19 14.68 -13.08 -24.69
C GLY A 19 14.30 -13.43 -23.26
N VAL A 20 13.34 -12.67 -22.73
CA VAL A 20 12.77 -12.88 -21.38
C VAL A 20 11.26 -12.78 -21.45
N THR A 21 10.58 -13.78 -20.89
CA THR A 21 9.13 -13.73 -20.68
C THR A 21 8.85 -13.43 -19.22
N GLY A 22 8.20 -12.29 -18.96
CA GLY A 22 7.74 -11.92 -17.61
C GLY A 22 6.45 -12.65 -17.25
N ILE A 23 6.39 -13.22 -16.05
CA ILE A 23 5.17 -13.83 -15.49
C ILE A 23 4.91 -13.18 -14.14
N VAL A 24 3.80 -12.43 -14.03
CA VAL A 24 3.41 -11.81 -12.76
C VAL A 24 2.88 -12.85 -11.77
N ASN A 25 3.17 -12.65 -10.48
CA ASN A 25 2.64 -13.51 -9.42
C ASN A 25 1.13 -13.32 -9.28
N GLY A 26 0.44 -14.38 -8.86
CA GLY A 26 -0.95 -14.30 -8.44
C GLY A 26 -1.12 -14.02 -6.95
N VAL A 27 -2.28 -13.52 -6.56
CA VAL A 27 -2.69 -13.43 -5.15
C VAL A 27 -3.29 -14.77 -4.71
N LYS A 28 -2.88 -15.27 -3.54
CA LYS A 28 -3.43 -16.52 -2.99
C LYS A 28 -4.96 -16.42 -2.87
N GLU A 29 -5.68 -17.47 -3.29
CA GLU A 29 -7.14 -17.52 -3.17
C GLU A 29 -7.63 -17.39 -1.73
N THR A 30 -6.85 -17.91 -0.78
CA THR A 30 -7.17 -17.81 0.65
C THR A 30 -7.16 -16.38 1.16
N VAL A 31 -6.39 -15.47 0.53
CA VAL A 31 -6.39 -14.03 0.85
C VAL A 31 -7.60 -13.38 0.19
N SER A 32 -8.74 -13.47 0.84
CA SER A 32 -10.01 -13.00 0.28
C SER A 32 -10.95 -12.47 1.36
N ARG A 33 -11.57 -11.32 1.07
CA ARG A 33 -12.64 -10.75 1.89
C ARG A 33 -13.88 -11.64 2.01
N MET A 34 -14.01 -12.65 1.16
CA MET A 34 -15.11 -13.61 1.17
C MET A 34 -14.78 -14.92 1.91
N ASN A 35 -13.52 -15.10 2.33
CA ASN A 35 -13.10 -16.29 3.08
C ASN A 35 -13.27 -16.07 4.59
N PRO A 36 -14.21 -16.74 5.28
CA PRO A 36 -14.50 -16.50 6.70
C PRO A 36 -13.30 -16.77 7.61
N THR A 37 -12.54 -17.84 7.32
CA THR A 37 -11.35 -18.19 8.11
C THR A 37 -10.28 -17.12 7.98
N PHE A 38 -10.03 -16.64 6.76
CA PHE A 38 -9.06 -15.57 6.53
C PHE A 38 -9.50 -14.25 7.18
N VAL A 39 -10.76 -13.86 7.01
CA VAL A 39 -11.35 -12.65 7.59
C VAL A 39 -11.21 -12.64 9.11
N LYS A 40 -11.53 -13.76 9.77
CA LYS A 40 -11.32 -13.92 11.21
C LYS A 40 -9.85 -13.80 11.62
N THR A 41 -8.95 -14.45 10.90
CA THR A 41 -7.50 -14.40 11.17
C THR A 41 -6.92 -12.99 10.96
N ALA A 42 -7.45 -12.24 9.99
CA ALA A 42 -7.08 -10.86 9.73
C ALA A 42 -7.68 -9.84 10.73
N GLY A 43 -8.55 -10.28 11.63
CA GLY A 43 -9.20 -9.41 12.60
C GLY A 43 -10.33 -8.53 11.99
N MET A 44 -10.84 -8.90 10.81
CA MET A 44 -11.98 -8.22 10.22
C MET A 44 -13.30 -8.72 10.85
N PRO A 45 -14.30 -7.84 11.05
CA PRO A 45 -15.54 -8.21 11.75
C PRO A 45 -16.43 -9.18 10.96
N SER A 46 -16.39 -9.11 9.62
CA SER A 46 -17.21 -9.96 8.74
C SER A 46 -16.60 -10.08 7.35
N THR A 47 -17.04 -11.11 6.62
CA THR A 47 -16.84 -11.17 5.17
C THR A 47 -17.69 -10.11 4.49
N PHE A 48 -17.29 -9.73 3.26
CA PHE A 48 -18.08 -8.81 2.43
C PHE A 48 -17.90 -9.07 0.93
N THR A 49 -18.90 -8.66 0.17
CA THR A 49 -19.01 -8.84 -1.29
C THR A 49 -19.12 -7.48 -1.97
N ILE A 50 -19.28 -7.47 -3.29
CA ILE A 50 -19.54 -6.23 -4.03
C ILE A 50 -20.87 -5.56 -3.63
N LYS A 51 -21.83 -6.32 -3.09
CA LYS A 51 -23.18 -5.81 -2.76
C LYS A 51 -23.20 -4.99 -1.47
N ASP A 52 -22.26 -5.26 -0.55
CA ASP A 52 -22.18 -4.67 0.78
C ASP A 52 -20.82 -4.04 1.09
N VAL A 53 -19.96 -3.89 0.06
CA VAL A 53 -18.59 -3.39 0.22
C VAL A 53 -18.54 -1.99 0.84
N ASP A 54 -19.40 -1.08 0.43
CA ASP A 54 -19.37 0.31 0.91
C ASP A 54 -19.69 0.37 2.40
N GLU A 55 -20.77 -0.32 2.84
CA GLU A 55 -21.14 -0.39 4.25
C GLU A 55 -20.05 -1.05 5.10
N LYS A 56 -19.53 -2.19 4.66
CA LYS A 56 -18.56 -2.96 5.42
C LYS A 56 -17.20 -2.25 5.50
N LYS A 57 -16.76 -1.62 4.43
CA LYS A 57 -15.54 -0.80 4.43
C LYS A 57 -15.69 0.43 5.32
N ALA A 58 -16.82 1.12 5.28
CA ALA A 58 -17.07 2.27 6.15
C ALA A 58 -17.03 1.88 7.63
N ALA A 59 -17.65 0.76 8.01
CA ALA A 59 -17.59 0.23 9.37
C ALA A 59 -16.16 -0.15 9.79
N LEU A 60 -15.41 -0.82 8.91
CA LEU A 60 -14.03 -1.22 9.17
C LEU A 60 -13.10 0.00 9.26
N LYS A 61 -13.30 1.02 8.43
CA LYS A 61 -12.58 2.30 8.50
C LYS A 61 -12.79 2.97 9.86
N ALA A 62 -14.04 3.10 10.32
CA ALA A 62 -14.36 3.67 11.62
C ALA A 62 -13.69 2.90 12.76
N GLN A 63 -13.76 1.57 12.73
CA GLN A 63 -13.10 0.70 13.72
C GLN A 63 -11.57 0.92 13.74
N LEU A 64 -10.92 1.08 12.59
CA LEU A 64 -9.48 1.35 12.53
C LEU A 64 -9.15 2.74 13.07
N GLN A 65 -9.94 3.74 12.73
CA GLN A 65 -9.78 5.10 13.25
C GLN A 65 -9.84 5.11 14.78
N GLU A 66 -10.83 4.47 15.38
CA GLU A 66 -10.95 4.33 16.83
C GLU A 66 -9.76 3.57 17.43
N MET A 67 -9.43 2.40 16.88
CA MET A 67 -8.37 1.53 17.38
C MET A 67 -7.00 2.22 17.43
N TYR A 68 -6.72 3.07 16.43
CA TYR A 68 -5.43 3.77 16.30
C TYR A 68 -5.47 5.22 16.80
N GLY A 69 -6.54 5.64 17.46
CA GLY A 69 -6.67 6.98 18.05
C GLY A 69 -6.77 8.11 17.01
N LEU A 70 -7.18 7.77 15.79
CA LEU A 70 -7.48 8.73 14.74
C LEU A 70 -8.94 9.22 14.91
N PRO A 71 -9.25 10.48 14.57
CA PRO A 71 -10.63 10.96 14.56
C PRO A 71 -11.51 10.12 13.62
N VAL A 72 -12.64 9.64 14.12
CA VAL A 72 -13.60 8.91 13.29
C VAL A 72 -14.26 9.87 12.32
N SER A 73 -14.08 9.62 11.03
CA SER A 73 -14.64 10.43 9.95
C SER A 73 -14.89 9.56 8.71
N PRO A 74 -16.11 9.47 8.22
CA PRO A 74 -16.41 8.73 6.99
C PRO A 74 -15.85 9.43 5.75
N THR A 75 -15.69 10.74 5.78
CA THR A 75 -15.28 11.55 4.62
C THR A 75 -13.79 11.85 4.55
N THR A 76 -13.07 11.84 5.68
CA THR A 76 -11.63 12.04 5.69
C THR A 76 -10.94 10.82 5.06
N PRO A 77 -10.17 10.97 3.96
CA PRO A 77 -9.48 9.84 3.33
C PRO A 77 -8.52 9.14 4.29
N LEU A 78 -8.62 7.82 4.39
CA LEU A 78 -7.68 6.97 5.12
C LEU A 78 -6.75 6.29 4.14
N CYS A 79 -5.49 6.66 4.19
CA CYS A 79 -4.43 6.08 3.39
C CYS A 79 -3.66 5.02 4.20
N VAL A 80 -3.10 4.02 3.52
CA VAL A 80 -2.12 3.10 4.08
C VAL A 80 -0.87 3.07 3.23
N PHE A 81 0.26 2.74 3.83
CA PHE A 81 1.47 2.25 3.18
C PHE A 81 1.78 0.88 3.76
N VAL A 82 1.99 -0.13 2.91
CA VAL A 82 2.31 -1.50 3.34
C VAL A 82 3.62 -1.93 2.70
N GLY A 83 4.68 -2.06 3.49
CA GLY A 83 5.95 -2.50 2.95
C GLY A 83 7.16 -2.17 3.82
N ARG A 84 8.32 -2.51 3.26
CA ARG A 84 9.60 -2.10 3.87
C ARG A 84 9.80 -0.59 3.71
N MET A 85 10.23 0.05 4.77
CA MET A 85 10.63 1.46 4.73
C MET A 85 12.05 1.55 4.18
N ASP A 86 12.17 1.53 2.87
CA ASP A 86 13.44 1.62 2.15
C ASP A 86 13.31 2.42 0.84
N LEU A 87 14.45 2.62 0.17
CA LEU A 87 14.50 3.39 -1.07
C LEU A 87 13.80 2.68 -2.23
N GLN A 88 13.84 1.34 -2.27
CA GLN A 88 13.15 0.58 -3.30
C GLN A 88 11.65 0.86 -3.30
N LYS A 89 11.04 0.89 -2.11
CA LYS A 89 9.61 1.16 -1.95
C LYS A 89 9.25 2.66 -2.04
N GLY A 90 10.25 3.51 -2.30
CA GLY A 90 10.04 4.96 -2.40
C GLY A 90 9.57 5.60 -1.10
N TYR A 91 9.86 4.96 0.05
CA TYR A 91 9.35 5.43 1.34
C TYR A 91 9.94 6.79 1.72
N ASP A 92 11.13 7.10 1.28
CA ASP A 92 11.76 8.42 1.44
C ASP A 92 11.00 9.53 0.70
N TYR A 93 10.40 9.24 -0.47
CA TYR A 93 9.52 10.20 -1.16
C TYR A 93 8.26 10.49 -0.35
N ILE A 94 7.62 9.43 0.20
CA ILE A 94 6.49 9.59 1.10
C ILE A 94 6.90 10.50 2.26
N LEU A 95 7.98 10.15 2.96
CA LEU A 95 8.43 10.86 4.16
C LEU A 95 8.76 12.33 3.88
N ALA A 96 9.40 12.62 2.75
CA ALA A 96 9.71 14.00 2.33
C ALA A 96 8.44 14.84 2.09
N ALA A 97 7.40 14.24 1.52
CA ALA A 97 6.14 14.90 1.22
C ALA A 97 5.19 15.00 2.42
N LEU A 98 5.25 14.03 3.34
CA LEU A 98 4.24 13.85 4.40
C LEU A 98 4.08 15.07 5.30
N SER A 99 5.14 15.78 5.68
CA SER A 99 5.00 16.95 6.56
C SER A 99 4.09 18.01 5.94
N ALA A 100 4.34 18.33 4.67
CA ALA A 100 3.52 19.31 3.94
C ALA A 100 2.10 18.81 3.65
N ILE A 101 1.96 17.51 3.34
CA ILE A 101 0.67 16.89 3.07
C ILE A 101 -0.22 16.90 4.32
N LEU A 102 0.32 16.46 5.47
CA LEU A 102 -0.43 16.39 6.72
C LEU A 102 -0.81 17.78 7.27
N GLU A 103 -0.04 18.81 6.92
CA GLU A 103 -0.37 20.20 7.28
C GLU A 103 -1.47 20.78 6.39
N LYS A 104 -1.46 20.48 5.10
CA LYS A 104 -2.34 21.11 4.10
C LYS A 104 -3.62 20.34 3.81
N LEU A 105 -3.58 19.01 3.93
CA LEU A 105 -4.70 18.16 3.55
C LEU A 105 -5.36 17.55 4.80
N ASP A 106 -6.67 17.36 4.69
CA ASP A 106 -7.42 16.59 5.67
C ASP A 106 -7.44 15.12 5.22
N LEU A 107 -6.42 14.38 5.63
CA LEU A 107 -6.28 12.94 5.42
C LEU A 107 -5.66 12.26 6.63
N GLN A 108 -5.84 10.96 6.70
CA GLN A 108 -5.24 10.11 7.72
C GLN A 108 -4.36 9.05 7.06
N LEU A 109 -3.32 8.61 7.77
CA LEU A 109 -2.33 7.67 7.24
C LEU A 109 -1.93 6.63 8.29
N ILE A 110 -2.00 5.36 7.93
CA ILE A 110 -1.46 4.24 8.72
C ILE A 110 -0.26 3.66 7.97
N ILE A 111 0.91 3.68 8.60
CA ILE A 111 2.13 3.07 8.05
C ILE A 111 2.29 1.66 8.63
N ILE A 112 2.31 0.67 7.75
CA ILE A 112 2.41 -0.75 8.09
C ILE A 112 3.74 -1.29 7.55
N GLY A 113 4.75 -1.34 8.40
CA GLY A 113 6.06 -1.81 7.98
C GLY A 113 7.17 -1.43 8.93
N THR A 114 8.37 -1.87 8.58
CA THR A 114 9.63 -1.53 9.20
C THR A 114 10.72 -1.47 8.15
N GLY A 115 11.92 -1.06 8.48
CA GLY A 115 13.00 -0.97 7.51
C GLY A 115 14.21 -0.21 8.06
N ARG A 116 14.76 0.69 7.28
CA ARG A 116 15.92 1.50 7.65
C ARG A 116 15.65 2.29 8.94
N ALA A 117 16.58 2.25 9.86
CA ALA A 117 16.43 2.84 11.20
C ALA A 117 16.17 4.36 11.16
N ASP A 118 16.83 5.06 10.25
CA ASP A 118 16.65 6.50 10.02
C ASP A 118 15.24 6.85 9.55
N LEU A 119 14.69 6.09 8.59
CA LEU A 119 13.33 6.27 8.08
C LEU A 119 12.28 5.95 9.15
N VAL A 120 12.49 4.87 9.90
CA VAL A 120 11.61 4.49 11.01
C VAL A 120 11.59 5.56 12.10
N ALA A 121 12.78 6.09 12.48
CA ALA A 121 12.90 7.15 13.48
C ALA A 121 12.18 8.43 13.04
N SER A 122 12.39 8.86 11.81
CA SER A 122 11.72 10.02 11.24
C SER A 122 10.20 9.85 11.17
N THR A 123 9.73 8.65 10.81
CA THR A 123 8.30 8.31 10.80
C THR A 123 7.69 8.40 12.19
N LYS A 124 8.37 7.88 13.21
CA LYS A 124 7.93 7.98 14.62
C LYS A 124 7.82 9.43 15.09
N ALA A 125 8.81 10.25 14.73
CA ALA A 125 8.80 11.67 15.07
C ALA A 125 7.61 12.40 14.40
N LEU A 126 7.35 12.10 13.12
CA LEU A 126 6.25 12.69 12.38
C LEU A 126 4.88 12.24 12.93
N ALA A 127 4.70 10.96 13.24
CA ALA A 127 3.48 10.44 13.85
C ALA A 127 3.22 11.08 15.23
N LYS A 128 4.29 11.32 16.02
CA LYS A 128 4.18 12.06 17.28
C LYS A 128 3.76 13.52 17.09
N LYS A 129 4.20 14.16 16.01
CA LYS A 129 3.81 15.55 15.65
C LYS A 129 2.35 15.61 15.19
N HIS A 130 1.85 14.58 14.52
CA HIS A 130 0.52 14.52 13.94
C HIS A 130 -0.33 13.33 14.45
N PRO A 131 -0.55 13.20 15.79
CA PRO A 131 -1.14 11.99 16.38
C PRO A 131 -2.60 11.73 15.96
N LYS A 132 -3.30 12.76 15.48
CA LYS A 132 -4.68 12.65 14.97
C LYS A 132 -4.77 12.39 13.47
N LYS A 133 -3.63 12.36 12.77
CA LYS A 133 -3.57 12.16 11.31
C LYS A 133 -2.71 10.98 10.91
N MET A 134 -1.80 10.51 11.78
CA MET A 134 -0.85 9.49 11.41
C MET A 134 -0.60 8.47 12.52
N TYR A 135 -0.56 7.19 12.15
CA TYR A 135 -0.21 6.08 13.03
C TYR A 135 0.85 5.18 12.38
N LEU A 136 1.84 4.77 13.17
CA LEU A 136 2.84 3.78 12.77
C LEU A 136 2.54 2.44 13.44
N ALA A 137 1.99 1.50 12.69
CA ALA A 137 1.64 0.17 13.16
C ALA A 137 2.85 -0.77 13.30
N GLY A 138 3.98 -0.42 12.65
CA GLY A 138 5.09 -1.36 12.54
C GLY A 138 4.76 -2.52 11.60
N TRP A 139 5.53 -3.61 11.69
CA TRP A 139 5.21 -4.82 10.92
C TRP A 139 4.22 -5.67 11.71
N CYS A 140 3.13 -6.03 11.07
CA CYS A 140 2.10 -6.91 11.61
C CYS A 140 1.81 -8.07 10.64
N GLY A 141 1.26 -9.15 11.17
CA GLY A 141 0.95 -10.37 10.42
C GLY A 141 -0.27 -10.23 9.52
N ALA A 142 -1.27 -11.08 9.77
CA ALA A 142 -2.52 -11.05 8.99
C ALA A 142 -3.36 -9.79 9.24
N GLU A 143 -3.18 -9.13 10.38
CA GLU A 143 -3.89 -7.90 10.78
C GLU A 143 -3.70 -6.76 9.79
N ARG A 144 -2.58 -6.73 9.04
CA ARG A 144 -2.35 -5.76 7.97
C ARG A 144 -3.48 -5.74 6.93
N TYR A 145 -4.12 -6.88 6.72
CA TYR A 145 -5.21 -6.97 5.75
C TYR A 145 -6.47 -6.25 6.20
N ALA A 146 -6.75 -6.23 7.52
CA ALA A 146 -7.84 -5.41 8.06
C ALA A 146 -7.56 -3.92 7.84
N MET A 147 -6.31 -3.49 8.06
CA MET A 147 -5.90 -2.10 7.81
C MET A 147 -6.03 -1.72 6.33
N VAL A 148 -5.59 -2.60 5.42
CA VAL A 148 -5.77 -2.40 3.98
C VAL A 148 -7.25 -2.38 3.63
N ALA A 149 -8.05 -3.34 4.12
CA ALA A 149 -9.46 -3.44 3.79
C ALA A 149 -10.29 -2.23 4.27
N GLY A 150 -9.92 -1.60 5.40
CA GLY A 150 -10.59 -0.41 5.91
C GLY A 150 -10.06 0.90 5.33
N ALA A 151 -8.94 0.89 4.63
CA ALA A 151 -8.40 2.08 3.99
C ALA A 151 -9.12 2.43 2.68
N ASP A 152 -9.05 3.70 2.29
CA ASP A 152 -9.51 4.16 0.98
C ASP A 152 -8.40 3.98 -0.07
N TYR A 153 -7.14 4.26 0.29
CA TYR A 153 -6.00 4.23 -0.62
C TYR A 153 -4.80 3.47 -0.04
N ASN A 154 -4.07 2.76 -0.90
CA ASN A 154 -2.77 2.18 -0.58
C ASN A 154 -1.67 2.86 -1.41
N LEU A 155 -0.70 3.50 -0.74
CA LEU A 155 0.37 4.27 -1.37
C LEU A 155 1.55 3.37 -1.73
N MET A 156 1.93 3.33 -2.99
CA MET A 156 3.01 2.49 -3.51
C MET A 156 3.93 3.26 -4.48
N PRO A 157 4.71 4.25 -4.00
CA PRO A 157 5.60 5.05 -4.85
C PRO A 157 6.94 4.36 -5.10
N SER A 158 6.92 3.07 -5.38
CA SER A 158 8.12 2.25 -5.55
C SER A 158 8.99 2.77 -6.71
N ARG A 159 10.31 2.84 -6.51
CA ARG A 159 11.27 3.12 -7.59
C ARG A 159 11.30 1.99 -8.60
N TRP A 160 11.25 0.76 -8.12
CA TRP A 160 11.08 -0.42 -8.95
C TRP A 160 10.28 -1.48 -8.21
N GLU A 161 9.42 -2.16 -8.94
CA GLU A 161 8.55 -3.20 -8.41
C GLU A 161 8.43 -4.34 -9.43
N PRO A 162 9.13 -5.45 -9.25
CA PRO A 162 9.11 -6.55 -10.23
C PRO A 162 7.72 -7.09 -10.52
N CYS A 163 6.90 -7.24 -9.51
CA CYS A 163 5.51 -7.66 -9.62
C CYS A 163 4.60 -6.80 -8.73
N GLY A 164 4.89 -6.77 -7.42
CA GLY A 164 3.99 -6.25 -6.41
C GLY A 164 2.83 -7.20 -6.11
N LEU A 165 2.54 -7.42 -4.84
CA LEU A 165 1.35 -8.14 -4.40
C LEU A 165 0.37 -7.19 -3.71
N ALA A 166 0.90 -6.18 -3.03
CA ALA A 166 0.10 -5.29 -2.20
C ALA A 166 -0.98 -4.51 -2.99
N GLN A 167 -0.73 -4.11 -4.25
CA GLN A 167 -1.73 -3.47 -5.09
C GLN A 167 -2.87 -4.44 -5.46
N MET A 168 -2.53 -5.70 -5.78
CA MET A 168 -3.53 -6.71 -6.11
C MET A 168 -4.35 -7.12 -4.88
N GLU A 169 -3.69 -7.25 -3.72
CA GLU A 169 -4.36 -7.48 -2.44
C GLU A 169 -5.30 -6.32 -2.11
N SER A 170 -4.85 -5.07 -2.29
CA SER A 170 -5.67 -3.87 -2.05
C SER A 170 -6.93 -3.85 -2.91
N MET A 171 -6.79 -4.09 -4.21
CA MET A 171 -7.94 -4.16 -5.13
C MET A 171 -8.94 -5.25 -4.71
N ARG A 172 -8.47 -6.40 -4.20
CA ARG A 172 -9.36 -7.47 -3.68
C ARG A 172 -10.19 -7.02 -2.48
N PHE A 173 -9.70 -6.07 -1.70
CA PHE A 173 -10.41 -5.50 -0.55
C PHE A 173 -11.17 -4.21 -0.88
N GLY A 174 -11.17 -3.77 -2.14
CA GLY A 174 -11.82 -2.54 -2.56
C GLY A 174 -11.06 -1.28 -2.11
N THR A 175 -9.75 -1.40 -1.90
CA THR A 175 -8.86 -0.29 -1.58
C THR A 175 -8.10 0.10 -2.83
N LEU A 176 -8.12 1.38 -3.20
CA LEU A 176 -7.52 1.85 -4.42
C LEU A 176 -5.99 1.99 -4.27
N PRO A 177 -5.18 1.27 -5.06
CA PRO A 177 -3.74 1.46 -5.07
C PRO A 177 -3.39 2.77 -5.78
N VAL A 178 -2.49 3.56 -5.17
CA VAL A 178 -1.88 4.76 -5.75
C VAL A 178 -0.41 4.41 -6.00
N VAL A 179 -0.03 4.21 -7.25
CA VAL A 179 1.20 3.52 -7.62
C VAL A 179 2.13 4.36 -8.50
N ALA A 180 3.43 4.16 -8.35
CA ALA A 180 4.40 4.64 -9.32
C ALA A 180 4.31 3.84 -10.63
N GLN A 181 4.63 4.48 -11.77
CA GLN A 181 4.62 3.84 -13.08
C GLN A 181 5.88 3.00 -13.30
N THR A 182 5.97 1.85 -12.63
CA THR A 182 7.14 0.98 -12.71
C THR A 182 6.77 -0.51 -12.65
N GLY A 183 7.42 -1.32 -13.49
CA GLY A 183 7.35 -2.78 -13.50
C GLY A 183 5.92 -3.33 -13.39
N GLY A 184 5.73 -4.32 -12.52
CA GLY A 184 4.44 -4.98 -12.35
C GLY A 184 3.30 -4.09 -11.83
N LEU A 185 3.58 -2.88 -11.34
CA LEU A 185 2.53 -1.93 -10.99
C LEU A 185 1.81 -1.41 -12.24
N VAL A 186 2.56 -1.16 -13.33
CA VAL A 186 1.97 -0.77 -14.63
C VAL A 186 1.18 -1.92 -15.24
N ASP A 187 1.66 -3.16 -15.07
CA ASP A 187 1.01 -4.34 -15.65
C ASP A 187 -0.30 -4.70 -14.95
N THR A 188 -0.44 -4.35 -13.67
CA THR A 188 -1.54 -4.84 -12.81
C THR A 188 -2.54 -3.77 -12.40
N VAL A 189 -2.19 -2.48 -12.51
CA VAL A 189 -3.07 -1.36 -12.17
C VAL A 189 -3.39 -0.56 -13.42
N GLN A 190 -4.66 -0.46 -13.75
CA GLN A 190 -5.15 0.38 -14.84
C GLN A 190 -5.48 1.76 -14.31
N ASP A 191 -4.78 2.79 -14.81
CA ASP A 191 -4.93 4.15 -14.33
C ASP A 191 -6.36 4.66 -14.43
N MET A 192 -6.83 5.32 -13.37
CA MET A 192 -8.19 5.86 -13.20
C MET A 192 -9.33 4.83 -13.35
N VAL A 193 -9.01 3.51 -13.40
CA VAL A 193 -10.00 2.43 -13.46
C VAL A 193 -9.88 1.50 -12.26
N THR A 194 -8.69 0.93 -12.01
CA THR A 194 -8.47 0.02 -10.88
C THR A 194 -7.53 0.59 -9.81
N GLY A 195 -7.00 1.78 -10.04
CA GLY A 195 -6.13 2.54 -9.15
C GLY A 195 -5.72 3.85 -9.79
N ILE A 196 -4.70 4.49 -9.24
CA ILE A 196 -4.21 5.79 -9.68
C ILE A 196 -2.70 5.68 -9.93
N HIS A 197 -2.26 6.10 -11.11
CA HIS A 197 -0.84 6.24 -11.39
C HIS A 197 -0.33 7.61 -10.96
N LEU A 198 0.73 7.63 -10.18
CA LEU A 198 1.41 8.88 -9.81
C LEU A 198 2.01 9.51 -11.07
N ALA A 199 1.71 10.78 -11.31
CA ALA A 199 2.30 11.53 -12.40
C ALA A 199 3.79 11.81 -12.14
N GLY A 200 4.62 11.63 -13.17
CA GLY A 200 6.06 11.84 -13.12
C GLY A 200 6.83 10.54 -12.89
N ALA A 201 7.93 10.40 -13.61
CA ALA A 201 8.86 9.30 -13.38
C ALA A 201 9.45 9.41 -11.97
N VAL A 202 9.35 8.35 -11.21
CA VAL A 202 10.13 8.17 -10.00
C VAL A 202 11.51 7.74 -10.48
N SER A 203 12.32 8.72 -10.94
CA SER A 203 13.69 8.53 -11.36
C SER A 203 14.64 8.52 -10.18
#